data_01f80c9cb29ffe76a759d3da2a138507
#
_entry.id   01f80c9cb29ffe76a759d3da2a138507
#
_cell.length_a   1.000
_cell.length_b   1.000
_cell.length_c   1.000
_cell.angle_alpha   90.00
_cell.angle_beta   90.00
_cell.angle_gamma   90.00
#
_symmetry.space_group_name_H-M   'P 1'
#
loop_
_entity.id
_entity.type
_entity.pdbx_description
1 polymer ?
#
loop_
_entity_poly.entity_id
_entity_poly.type
_entity_poly.pdbx_seq_one_letter_code
_entity_poly.pdbx_strand_id
1 'polypeptide(L)'
;MTQIQKFLSELNENELAYFAKFKLHTYMPKTQLEIKKHLSKKGINNLKIEELISTNKIKPLQNGKEQCPRCFTDKLNIQKVELTNFGNHTIIENNIEFYDSLNGEPKYKSQIICNVCGFWVNDPNGQKPNSFVEKTTNYLKAILRGVIKNI
;
A
#
# COMPACT_ATOMS: atom_id res chain seq x y z
N MET A 1 -13.08 21.47 -12.73
CA MET A 1 -12.45 20.14 -12.65
C MET A 1 -12.06 19.90 -11.20
N THR A 2 -12.56 18.84 -10.56
CA THR A 2 -12.20 18.52 -9.17
C THR A 2 -10.78 17.99 -9.08
N GLN A 3 -10.15 18.07 -7.89
CA GLN A 3 -8.80 17.56 -7.68
C GLN A 3 -8.68 16.07 -8.06
N ILE A 4 -9.71 15.26 -7.74
CA ILE A 4 -9.73 13.84 -8.11
C ILE A 4 -9.81 13.65 -9.63
N GLN A 5 -10.58 14.45 -10.34
CA GLN A 5 -10.66 14.35 -11.81
C GLN A 5 -9.33 14.70 -12.48
N LYS A 6 -8.60 15.70 -11.96
CA LYS A 6 -7.26 16.04 -12.45
C LYS A 6 -6.32 14.84 -12.25
N PHE A 7 -6.28 14.30 -11.04
CA PHE A 7 -5.45 13.12 -10.73
C PHE A 7 -5.76 11.93 -11.66
N LEU A 8 -7.06 11.60 -11.83
CA LEU A 8 -7.46 10.48 -12.70
C LEU A 8 -7.09 10.69 -14.16
N SER A 9 -7.05 11.93 -14.64
CA SER A 9 -6.66 12.24 -16.02
C SER A 9 -5.16 12.01 -16.29
N GLU A 10 -4.34 12.00 -15.26
CA GLU A 10 -2.89 11.75 -15.31
C GLU A 10 -2.54 10.26 -15.25
N LEU A 11 -3.53 9.39 -15.00
CA LEU A 11 -3.35 7.94 -14.92
C LEU A 11 -3.53 7.27 -16.28
N ASN A 12 -2.65 6.33 -16.58
CA ASN A 12 -2.84 5.42 -17.71
C ASN A 12 -3.87 4.32 -17.39
N GLU A 13 -4.27 3.51 -18.37
CA GLU A 13 -5.33 2.51 -18.20
C GLU A 13 -4.99 1.46 -17.13
N ASN A 14 -3.74 0.98 -17.08
CA ASN A 14 -3.30 0.04 -16.06
C ASN A 14 -3.38 0.67 -14.65
N GLU A 15 -2.89 1.90 -14.50
CA GLU A 15 -2.97 2.64 -13.24
C GLU A 15 -4.42 2.87 -12.81
N LEU A 16 -5.32 3.22 -13.75
CA LEU A 16 -6.76 3.37 -13.48
C LEU A 16 -7.39 2.05 -13.02
N ALA A 17 -7.00 0.91 -13.59
CA ALA A 17 -7.47 -0.40 -13.16
C ALA A 17 -7.03 -0.72 -11.73
N TYR A 18 -5.76 -0.51 -11.39
CA TYR A 18 -5.26 -0.69 -10.02
C TYR A 18 -5.90 0.28 -9.03
N PHE A 19 -6.09 1.54 -9.43
CA PHE A 19 -6.77 2.54 -8.61
C PHE A 19 -8.21 2.12 -8.32
N ALA A 20 -8.95 1.68 -9.34
CA ALA A 20 -10.32 1.21 -9.20
C ALA A 20 -10.43 -0.01 -8.28
N LYS A 21 -9.52 -0.97 -8.41
CA LYS A 21 -9.55 -2.20 -7.61
C LYS A 21 -9.19 -1.99 -6.15
N PHE A 22 -8.17 -1.18 -5.87
CA PHE A 22 -7.57 -1.12 -4.54
C PHE A 22 -7.87 0.16 -3.76
N LYS A 23 -8.19 1.27 -4.43
CA LYS A 23 -8.34 2.57 -3.77
C LYS A 23 -9.73 3.18 -3.85
N LEU A 24 -10.56 2.80 -4.84
CA LEU A 24 -11.89 3.36 -5.03
C LEU A 24 -12.74 3.30 -3.75
N HIS A 25 -12.72 2.18 -3.03
CA HIS A 25 -13.54 1.97 -1.83
C HIS A 25 -13.13 2.84 -0.64
N THR A 26 -11.96 3.46 -0.66
CA THR A 26 -11.48 4.34 0.43
C THR A 26 -12.07 5.75 0.34
N TYR A 27 -12.72 6.09 -0.78
CA TYR A 27 -13.31 7.41 -0.99
C TYR A 27 -14.77 7.46 -0.49
N MET A 28 -15.24 8.68 -0.20
CA MET A 28 -16.65 8.91 0.13
C MET A 28 -17.58 8.58 -1.04
N PRO A 29 -18.84 8.16 -0.80
CA PRO A 29 -19.77 7.72 -1.86
C PRO A 29 -19.92 8.69 -3.04
N LYS A 30 -19.98 9.99 -2.76
CA LYS A 30 -20.05 11.04 -3.80
C LYS A 30 -18.83 11.00 -4.72
N THR A 31 -17.63 10.90 -4.15
CA THR A 31 -16.37 10.84 -4.90
C THR A 31 -16.25 9.51 -5.66
N GLN A 32 -16.72 8.41 -5.08
CA GLN A 32 -16.78 7.11 -5.78
C GLN A 32 -17.62 7.19 -7.06
N LEU A 33 -18.75 7.91 -7.03
CA LEU A 33 -19.58 8.12 -8.22
C LEU A 33 -18.85 8.91 -9.31
N GLU A 34 -18.11 9.95 -8.93
CA GLU A 34 -17.30 10.72 -9.88
C GLU A 34 -16.21 9.84 -10.51
N ILE A 35 -15.51 9.01 -9.70
CA ILE A 35 -14.50 8.08 -10.17
C ILE A 35 -15.12 7.07 -11.14
N LYS A 36 -16.24 6.43 -10.77
CA LYS A 36 -16.95 5.46 -11.62
C LYS A 36 -17.38 6.08 -12.96
N LYS A 37 -17.87 7.32 -12.95
CA LYS A 37 -18.20 8.06 -14.19
C LYS A 37 -16.96 8.26 -15.07
N HIS A 38 -15.81 8.58 -14.47
CA HIS A 38 -14.56 8.74 -15.22
C HIS A 38 -14.11 7.43 -15.85
N LEU A 39 -14.14 6.32 -15.08
CA LEU A 39 -13.80 4.97 -15.57
C LEU A 39 -14.71 4.55 -16.72
N SER A 40 -16.04 4.74 -16.58
CA SER A 40 -17.01 4.45 -17.66
C SER A 40 -16.74 5.23 -18.93
N LYS A 41 -16.38 6.52 -18.82
CA LYS A 41 -16.00 7.34 -20.00
C LYS A 41 -14.75 6.82 -20.70
N LYS A 42 -13.86 6.16 -19.97
CA LYS A 42 -12.64 5.51 -20.49
C LYS A 42 -12.88 4.07 -20.94
N GLY A 43 -14.12 3.56 -20.87
CA GLY A 43 -14.45 2.18 -21.23
C GLY A 43 -13.91 1.13 -20.23
N ILE A 44 -13.51 1.55 -19.02
CA ILE A 44 -12.94 0.69 -18.00
C ILE A 44 -14.08 0.14 -17.12
N ASN A 45 -14.52 -1.07 -17.42
CA ASN A 45 -15.48 -1.85 -16.63
C ASN A 45 -14.76 -2.92 -15.78
N ASN A 46 -15.51 -3.68 -14.99
CA ASN A 46 -14.93 -4.68 -14.09
C ASN A 46 -14.14 -5.77 -14.83
N LEU A 47 -14.62 -6.23 -15.98
CA LEU A 47 -13.89 -7.22 -16.80
C LEU A 47 -12.57 -6.65 -17.32
N LYS A 48 -12.61 -5.41 -17.82
CA LYS A 48 -11.41 -4.73 -18.29
C LYS A 48 -10.40 -4.46 -17.17
N ILE A 49 -10.86 -4.17 -15.95
CA ILE A 49 -10.00 -4.02 -14.77
C ILE A 49 -9.22 -5.31 -14.52
N GLU A 50 -9.89 -6.46 -14.47
CA GLU A 50 -9.23 -7.74 -14.21
C GLU A 50 -8.27 -8.12 -15.35
N GLU A 51 -8.64 -7.88 -16.61
CA GLU A 51 -7.78 -8.07 -17.77
C GLU A 51 -6.51 -7.24 -17.67
N LEU A 52 -6.64 -5.92 -17.45
CA LEU A 52 -5.50 -5.00 -17.34
C LEU A 52 -4.56 -5.37 -16.21
N ILE A 53 -5.08 -5.80 -15.07
CA ILE A 53 -4.28 -6.23 -13.93
C ILE A 53 -3.54 -7.53 -14.24
N SER A 54 -4.22 -8.51 -14.84
CA SER A 54 -3.62 -9.82 -15.15
C SER A 54 -2.54 -9.74 -16.23
N THR A 55 -2.67 -8.81 -17.17
CA THR A 55 -1.72 -8.61 -18.27
C THR A 55 -0.60 -7.62 -17.94
N ASN A 56 -0.72 -6.88 -16.83
CA ASN A 56 0.29 -5.89 -16.45
C ASN A 56 1.58 -6.56 -15.97
N LYS A 57 2.61 -6.49 -16.81
CA LYS A 57 3.94 -7.04 -16.51
C LYS A 57 4.85 -5.97 -15.94
N ILE A 58 5.78 -6.39 -15.08
CA ILE A 58 6.86 -5.54 -14.56
C ILE A 58 7.62 -4.96 -15.75
N LYS A 59 7.62 -3.62 -15.86
CA LYS A 59 8.49 -2.91 -16.78
C LYS A 59 9.66 -2.38 -15.98
N PRO A 60 10.90 -2.87 -16.22
CA PRO A 60 12.06 -2.29 -15.56
C PRO A 60 12.14 -0.80 -15.93
N LEU A 61 12.23 0.06 -14.92
CA LEU A 61 12.45 1.48 -15.16
C LEU A 61 13.88 1.67 -15.67
N GLN A 62 14.00 2.34 -16.81
CA GLN A 62 15.29 2.66 -17.42
C GLN A 62 16.17 3.58 -16.57
N ASN A 63 15.62 4.21 -15.52
CA ASN A 63 16.28 5.28 -14.75
C ASN A 63 16.52 4.95 -13.27
N GLY A 64 16.43 3.69 -12.85
CA GLY A 64 16.65 3.31 -11.43
C GLY A 64 15.66 3.92 -10.43
N LYS A 65 14.52 4.49 -10.90
CA LYS A 65 13.49 5.02 -10.02
C LYS A 65 12.78 3.89 -9.27
N GLU A 66 12.45 4.14 -8.02
CA GLU A 66 11.61 3.23 -7.25
C GLU A 66 10.21 3.13 -7.86
N GLN A 67 9.69 1.91 -7.90
CA GLN A 67 8.34 1.60 -8.38
C GLN A 67 7.53 0.93 -7.28
N CYS A 68 6.21 1.11 -7.35
CA CYS A 68 5.31 0.33 -6.54
C CYS A 68 5.37 -1.16 -6.95
N PRO A 69 5.66 -2.10 -6.02
CA PRO A 69 5.73 -3.53 -6.34
C PRO A 69 4.39 -4.16 -6.71
N ARG A 70 3.27 -3.45 -6.50
CA ARG A 70 1.92 -3.94 -6.83
C ARG A 70 1.44 -3.50 -8.21
N CYS A 71 1.59 -2.23 -8.56
CA CYS A 71 1.04 -1.68 -9.81
C CYS A 71 2.11 -1.12 -10.76
N PHE A 72 3.36 -1.20 -10.39
CA PHE A 72 4.54 -0.81 -11.16
C PHE A 72 4.58 0.67 -11.59
N THR A 73 3.80 1.53 -10.93
CA THR A 73 3.85 2.98 -11.12
C THR A 73 5.01 3.60 -10.35
N ASP A 74 5.52 4.70 -10.85
CA ASP A 74 6.49 5.58 -10.17
C ASP A 74 5.82 6.70 -9.37
N LYS A 75 4.46 6.77 -9.37
CA LYS A 75 3.69 7.76 -8.63
C LYS A 75 3.65 7.43 -7.13
N LEU A 76 4.77 7.67 -6.46
CA LEU A 76 4.94 7.42 -5.03
C LEU A 76 4.79 8.72 -4.23
N ASN A 77 4.16 8.65 -3.08
CA ASN A 77 4.09 9.73 -2.09
C ASN A 77 5.07 9.43 -0.96
N ILE A 78 6.06 10.29 -0.81
CA ILE A 78 7.09 10.19 0.22
C ILE A 78 6.78 11.21 1.31
N GLN A 79 6.53 10.74 2.52
CA GLN A 79 6.23 11.58 3.68
C GLN A 79 7.19 11.26 4.81
N LYS A 80 7.60 12.31 5.55
CA LYS A 80 8.28 12.13 6.83
C LYS A 80 7.24 11.88 7.91
N VAL A 81 7.33 10.76 8.59
CA VAL A 81 6.47 10.39 9.71
C VAL A 81 7.30 10.18 10.95
N GLU A 82 6.73 10.54 12.09
CA GLU A 82 7.36 10.26 13.36
C GLU A 82 7.43 8.76 13.60
N LEU A 83 8.59 8.29 14.07
CA LEU A 83 8.78 6.90 14.42
C LEU A 83 8.13 6.65 15.78
N THR A 84 6.96 6.01 15.78
CA THR A 84 6.31 5.56 17.00
C THR A 84 6.86 4.19 17.39
N ASN A 85 7.53 4.11 18.54
CA ASN A 85 8.03 2.86 19.10
C ASN A 85 6.87 2.03 19.70
N PHE A 86 5.82 1.75 18.91
CA PHE A 86 4.75 0.82 19.31
C PHE A 86 5.10 -0.66 19.04
N GLY A 87 6.39 -0.99 19.02
CA GLY A 87 6.86 -2.36 18.87
C GLY A 87 7.37 -2.89 20.20
N ASN A 88 6.64 -3.80 20.81
CA ASN A 88 7.00 -4.55 22.03
C ASN A 88 7.13 -3.72 23.30
N HIS A 89 6.02 -3.15 23.78
CA HIS A 89 5.87 -2.99 25.22
C HIS A 89 5.70 -4.38 25.84
N THR A 90 6.79 -5.13 25.96
CA THR A 90 6.95 -5.92 27.18
C THR A 90 6.88 -4.91 28.28
N ILE A 91 5.88 -5.06 29.15
CA ILE A 91 5.81 -4.36 30.43
C ILE A 91 7.06 -4.80 31.17
N ILE A 92 8.18 -4.12 30.92
CA ILE A 92 9.40 -4.31 31.67
C ILE A 92 9.27 -3.36 32.85
N GLU A 93 9.38 -3.93 34.01
CA GLU A 93 9.23 -3.38 35.36
C GLU A 93 10.09 -2.13 35.71
N ASN A 94 10.66 -1.45 34.73
CA ASN A 94 11.48 -0.26 34.98
C ASN A 94 10.91 0.95 34.22
N ASN A 95 10.29 1.85 34.97
CA ASN A 95 9.71 3.13 34.53
C ASN A 95 10.68 4.09 33.78
N ILE A 96 11.92 3.72 33.53
CA ILE A 96 12.96 4.59 32.95
C ILE A 96 12.75 4.76 31.44
N GLU A 97 12.36 3.71 30.72
CA GLU A 97 12.15 3.80 29.24
C GLU A 97 10.90 4.62 28.87
N PHE A 98 9.90 4.68 29.76
CA PHE A 98 8.71 5.50 29.55
C PHE A 98 9.03 7.00 29.61
N TYR A 99 9.93 7.41 30.49
CA TYR A 99 10.37 8.81 30.61
C TYR A 99 11.24 9.25 29.43
N ASP A 100 12.09 8.39 28.89
CA ASP A 100 12.90 8.68 27.69
C ASP A 100 12.02 8.87 26.44
N SER A 101 10.90 8.16 26.35
CA SER A 101 9.95 8.35 25.25
C SER A 101 9.17 9.66 25.33
N LEU A 102 9.03 10.23 26.52
CA LEU A 102 8.35 11.52 26.74
C LEU A 102 9.28 12.74 26.55
N ASN A 103 10.58 12.57 26.76
CA ASN A 103 11.56 13.65 26.70
C ASN A 103 12.52 13.52 25.49
N GLY A 104 12.40 12.45 24.70
CA GLY A 104 13.22 12.25 23.52
C GLY A 104 12.81 13.15 22.37
N GLU A 105 13.76 13.66 21.61
CA GLU A 105 13.47 14.36 20.36
C GLU A 105 12.74 13.40 19.39
N PRO A 106 11.68 13.87 18.69
CA PRO A 106 10.95 13.03 17.75
C PRO A 106 11.86 12.57 16.62
N LYS A 107 11.96 11.26 16.43
CA LYS A 107 12.69 10.65 15.33
C LYS A 107 11.79 10.49 14.12
N TYR A 108 12.21 10.99 12.97
CA TYR A 108 11.47 10.92 11.72
C TYR A 108 12.08 9.91 10.77
N LYS A 109 11.23 9.14 10.10
CA LYS A 109 11.60 8.26 8.99
C LYS A 109 10.71 8.51 7.79
N SER A 110 11.19 8.12 6.62
CA SER A 110 10.41 8.24 5.39
C SER A 110 9.42 7.09 5.26
N GLN A 111 8.14 7.44 5.13
CA GLN A 111 7.07 6.55 4.74
C GLN A 111 6.83 6.71 3.25
N ILE A 112 6.69 5.61 2.51
CA ILE A 112 6.47 5.63 1.06
C ILE A 112 5.17 4.89 0.75
N ILE A 113 4.19 5.60 0.20
CA ILE A 113 2.87 5.07 -0.16
C ILE A 113 2.64 5.30 -1.66
N CYS A 114 2.15 4.28 -2.35
CA CYS A 114 1.74 4.40 -3.74
C CYS A 114 0.46 5.24 -3.87
N ASN A 115 0.51 6.31 -4.67
CA ASN A 115 -0.65 7.18 -4.91
C ASN A 115 -1.75 6.49 -5.72
N VAL A 116 -1.41 5.50 -6.53
CA VAL A 116 -2.34 4.79 -7.41
C VAL A 116 -3.10 3.69 -6.67
N CYS A 117 -2.41 2.74 -6.05
CA CYS A 117 -3.06 1.57 -5.43
C CYS A 117 -3.06 1.57 -3.90
N GLY A 118 -2.50 2.59 -3.27
CA GLY A 118 -2.42 2.69 -1.80
C GLY A 118 -1.48 1.68 -1.15
N PHE A 119 -0.60 1.03 -1.93
CA PHE A 119 0.37 0.08 -1.38
C PHE A 119 1.46 0.82 -0.59
N TRP A 120 1.73 0.34 0.61
CA TRP A 120 2.82 0.85 1.44
C TRP A 120 4.13 0.22 1.01
N VAL A 121 4.93 0.98 0.29
CA VAL A 121 6.25 0.53 -0.20
C VAL A 121 7.23 0.47 0.95
N ASN A 122 7.22 1.50 1.80
CA ASN A 122 8.00 1.55 3.03
C ASN A 122 7.13 2.06 4.18
N ASP A 123 7.01 1.24 5.22
CA ASP A 123 6.35 1.59 6.48
C ASP A 123 7.33 1.46 7.63
N PRO A 124 7.89 2.58 8.11
CA PRO A 124 8.89 2.57 9.16
C PRO A 124 8.35 2.14 10.52
N ASN A 125 7.03 2.19 10.73
CA ASN A 125 6.37 1.81 11.99
C ASN A 125 5.81 0.37 11.97
N GLY A 126 6.03 -0.38 10.87
CA GLY A 126 5.58 -1.77 10.76
C GLY A 126 4.06 -1.95 10.63
N GLN A 127 3.33 -0.86 10.38
CA GLN A 127 1.86 -0.87 10.24
C GLN A 127 1.40 -1.30 8.83
N LYS A 128 2.25 -2.02 8.10
CA LYS A 128 1.86 -2.54 6.78
C LYS A 128 0.57 -3.33 6.92
N PRO A 129 -0.49 -2.96 6.19
CA PRO A 129 -1.63 -3.85 6.09
C PRO A 129 -1.11 -5.18 5.57
N ASN A 130 -1.25 -6.25 6.36
CA ASN A 130 -0.78 -7.59 6.00
C ASN A 130 -1.19 -7.89 4.58
N SER A 131 -0.24 -7.97 3.66
CA SER A 131 -0.56 -8.31 2.28
C SER A 131 -1.15 -9.72 2.29
N PHE A 132 -2.12 -9.97 1.43
CA PHE A 132 -2.73 -11.31 1.29
C PHE A 132 -1.65 -12.38 1.06
N VAL A 133 -0.55 -12.02 0.40
CA VAL A 133 0.62 -12.88 0.12
C VAL A 133 1.37 -13.26 1.41
N GLU A 134 1.55 -12.36 2.37
CA GLU A 134 2.19 -12.69 3.66
C GLU A 134 1.32 -13.62 4.51
N LYS A 135 0.00 -13.45 4.46
CA LYS A 135 -0.92 -14.39 5.15
C LYS A 135 -0.83 -15.79 4.55
N THR A 136 -0.78 -15.92 3.22
CA THR A 136 -0.68 -17.22 2.56
C THR A 136 0.68 -17.89 2.78
N THR A 137 1.78 -17.14 2.73
CA THR A 137 3.12 -17.71 2.99
C THR A 137 3.31 -18.12 4.45
N ASN A 138 2.76 -17.40 5.41
CA ASN A 138 2.78 -17.77 6.82
C ASN A 138 1.91 -19.00 7.10
N TYR A 139 0.76 -19.12 6.44
CA TYR A 139 -0.12 -20.27 6.53
C TYR A 139 0.56 -21.53 5.96
N LEU A 140 1.20 -21.45 4.79
CA LEU A 140 1.98 -22.54 4.19
C LEU A 140 3.17 -22.94 5.06
N LYS A 141 3.89 -22.00 5.65
CA LYS A 141 4.99 -22.30 6.60
C LYS A 141 4.47 -22.98 7.87
N ALA A 142 3.29 -22.64 8.36
CA ALA A 142 2.68 -23.29 9.51
C ALA A 142 2.29 -24.74 9.22
N ILE A 143 1.71 -25.01 8.03
CA ILE A 143 1.37 -26.37 7.57
C ILE A 143 2.63 -27.21 7.44
N LEU A 144 3.67 -26.71 6.77
CA LEU A 144 4.94 -27.44 6.59
C LEU A 144 5.61 -27.77 7.92
N ARG A 145 5.58 -26.86 8.90
CA ARG A 145 6.10 -27.14 10.26
C ARG A 145 5.28 -28.19 11.02
N GLY A 146 3.96 -28.25 10.76
CA GLY A 146 3.09 -29.27 11.37
C GLY A 146 3.34 -30.67 10.81
N VAL A 147 3.65 -30.79 9.53
CA VAL A 147 3.94 -32.11 8.88
C VAL A 147 5.28 -32.69 9.32
N ILE A 148 6.31 -31.82 9.50
CA ILE A 148 7.67 -32.30 9.89
C ILE A 148 7.72 -32.76 11.35
N LYS A 149 6.79 -32.35 12.22
CA LYS A 149 6.75 -32.82 13.62
C LYS A 149 6.10 -34.18 13.81
N ASN A 150 5.49 -34.77 12.79
CA ASN A 150 4.78 -36.06 12.85
C ASN A 150 5.47 -37.16 12.01
N ILE A 151 6.73 -36.99 11.63
CA ILE A 151 7.65 -37.99 11.09
C ILE A 151 8.80 -38.15 12.08
#